data_599858004cb55b875bcbb877c1cf6b3b
#
_entry.id   599858004cb55b875bcbb877c1cf6b3b
#
_cell.length_a   1.000
_cell.length_b   1.000
_cell.length_c   1.000
_cell.angle_alpha   90.00
_cell.angle_beta   90.00
_cell.angle_gamma   90.00
#
_symmetry.space_group_name_H-M   'P 1'
#
loop_
_entity.id
_entity.type
_entity.pdbx_description
1 polymer ?
#
loop_
_entity_poly.entity_id
_entity_poly.type
_entity_poly.pdbx_seq_one_letter_code
_entity_poly.pdbx_strand_id
1 'polypeptide(L)'
;IMEASTHNPDIVLLDLGLPDIDGVEVIEKIRSWSNMPIIVISARSEDSDKIEALDAGADDYLTKPFSVEELLARLRVTQRRLSQMQAENGVQSAVFENGALRIEYAAGCAYLDGEELHLTPIEYKLLCLLSQNAGKVLTHTFITQKIWGSSWENDIASLRVFMATLRKKLEKNGEQTQYIQTHIEIGRASCSE
;
A
#
# COMPACT_ATOMS: atom_id res chain seq x y z
N ILE A 1 10.02 14.58 -12.25
CA ILE A 1 8.62 14.66 -12.74
C ILE A 1 8.59 14.51 -14.26
N MET A 2 9.28 15.35 -15.03
CA MET A 2 9.32 15.26 -16.50
C MET A 2 9.74 13.88 -16.99
N GLU A 3 10.81 13.31 -16.44
CA GLU A 3 11.27 11.96 -16.81
C GLU A 3 10.19 10.89 -16.60
N ALA A 4 9.49 10.93 -15.47
CA ALA A 4 8.42 9.98 -15.17
C ALA A 4 7.22 10.12 -16.13
N SER A 5 6.88 11.35 -16.53
CA SER A 5 5.76 11.60 -17.45
C SER A 5 6.09 11.30 -18.92
N THR A 6 7.36 11.45 -19.31
CA THR A 6 7.80 11.30 -20.71
C THR A 6 8.15 9.84 -21.05
N HIS A 7 8.78 9.12 -20.11
CA HIS A 7 9.30 7.76 -20.36
C HIS A 7 8.41 6.64 -19.82
N ASN A 8 7.39 6.98 -19.03
CA ASN A 8 6.42 6.05 -18.46
C ASN A 8 7.10 4.83 -17.81
N PRO A 9 7.98 5.04 -16.81
CA PRO A 9 8.75 3.97 -16.21
C PRO A 9 7.84 3.01 -15.42
N ASP A 10 8.23 1.74 -15.30
CA ASP A 10 7.49 0.76 -14.51
C ASP A 10 7.59 1.02 -13.01
N ILE A 11 8.70 1.61 -12.55
CA ILE A 11 8.97 1.92 -11.13
C ILE A 11 9.77 3.22 -11.05
N VAL A 12 9.43 4.07 -10.10
CA VAL A 12 10.20 5.28 -9.78
C VAL A 12 11.01 5.05 -8.50
N LEU A 13 12.31 5.31 -8.57
CA LEU A 13 13.17 5.45 -7.39
C LEU A 13 13.34 6.94 -7.11
N LEU A 14 12.92 7.41 -5.95
CA LEU A 14 12.91 8.81 -5.59
C LEU A 14 13.78 9.08 -4.37
N ASP A 15 14.79 9.93 -4.52
CA ASP A 15 15.53 10.47 -3.38
C ASP A 15 14.80 11.70 -2.82
N LEU A 16 14.54 11.73 -1.51
CA LEU A 16 13.94 12.91 -0.86
C LEU A 16 14.96 14.07 -0.69
N GLY A 17 16.26 13.78 -0.78
CA GLY A 17 17.31 14.77 -0.65
C GLY A 17 17.57 15.58 -1.93
N LEU A 18 16.57 15.80 -2.77
CA LEU A 18 16.70 16.62 -3.98
C LEU A 18 16.92 18.09 -3.64
N PRO A 19 17.85 18.81 -4.33
CA PRO A 19 18.18 20.19 -3.99
C PRO A 19 17.12 21.22 -4.42
N ASP A 20 16.29 20.88 -5.42
CA ASP A 20 15.44 21.84 -6.12
C ASP A 20 13.95 21.75 -5.75
N ILE A 21 13.50 20.62 -5.22
CA ILE A 21 12.10 20.37 -4.89
C ILE A 21 11.99 19.36 -3.75
N ASP A 22 11.00 19.53 -2.89
CA ASP A 22 10.72 18.53 -1.86
C ASP A 22 10.27 17.21 -2.50
N GLY A 23 10.91 16.11 -2.11
CA GLY A 23 10.57 14.79 -2.62
C GLY A 23 9.13 14.37 -2.31
N VAL A 24 8.54 14.82 -1.21
CA VAL A 24 7.13 14.58 -0.87
C VAL A 24 6.21 15.25 -1.89
N GLU A 25 6.50 16.50 -2.27
CA GLU A 25 5.77 17.20 -3.33
C GLU A 25 5.89 16.50 -4.70
N VAL A 26 7.03 15.87 -4.97
CA VAL A 26 7.21 15.03 -6.19
C VAL A 26 6.28 13.83 -6.17
N ILE A 27 6.14 13.15 -5.01
CA ILE A 27 5.23 12.01 -4.85
C ILE A 27 3.78 12.43 -5.14
N GLU A 28 3.31 13.49 -4.50
CA GLU A 28 1.96 14.01 -4.68
C GLU A 28 1.68 14.39 -6.14
N LYS A 29 2.63 15.07 -6.79
CA LYS A 29 2.52 15.42 -8.21
C LYS A 29 2.45 14.20 -9.11
N ILE A 30 3.24 13.15 -8.87
CA ILE A 30 3.14 11.91 -9.65
C ILE A 30 1.78 11.24 -9.39
N ARG A 31 1.32 11.20 -8.16
CA ARG A 31 0.03 10.61 -7.79
C ARG A 31 -1.18 11.31 -8.38
N SER A 32 -1.06 12.59 -8.74
CA SER A 32 -2.15 13.33 -9.40
C SER A 32 -2.48 12.80 -10.80
N TRP A 33 -1.58 12.05 -11.44
CA TRP A 33 -1.77 11.56 -12.81
C TRP A 33 -1.35 10.09 -13.03
N SER A 34 -0.67 9.44 -12.07
CA SER A 34 -0.20 8.06 -12.22
C SER A 34 -0.18 7.28 -10.91
N ASN A 35 -0.49 6.00 -11.01
CA ASN A 35 -0.38 5.01 -9.94
C ASN A 35 0.89 4.16 -10.05
N MET A 36 1.89 4.57 -10.83
CA MET A 36 3.16 3.83 -10.94
C MET A 36 3.82 3.68 -9.58
N PRO A 37 4.44 2.53 -9.28
CA PRO A 37 5.10 2.32 -7.99
C PRO A 37 6.24 3.31 -7.75
N ILE A 38 6.27 3.88 -6.54
CA ILE A 38 7.31 4.81 -6.09
C ILE A 38 7.99 4.22 -4.87
N ILE A 39 9.30 3.95 -4.96
CA ILE A 39 10.16 3.56 -3.85
C ILE A 39 11.00 4.77 -3.46
N VAL A 40 10.84 5.25 -2.25
CA VAL A 40 11.63 6.35 -1.71
C VAL A 40 12.97 5.82 -1.20
N ILE A 41 14.04 6.53 -1.52
CA ILE A 41 15.38 6.27 -1.03
C ILE A 41 15.87 7.54 -0.32
N SER A 42 16.13 7.48 0.99
CA SER A 42 16.49 8.69 1.74
C SER A 42 17.49 8.42 2.86
N ALA A 43 18.32 9.43 3.16
CA ALA A 43 19.14 9.45 4.37
C ALA A 43 18.36 9.85 5.63
N ARG A 44 17.13 10.34 5.47
CA ARG A 44 16.26 10.66 6.59
C ARG A 44 15.74 9.36 7.19
N SER A 45 16.00 9.14 8.48
CA SER A 45 15.68 7.90 9.19
C SER A 45 14.57 8.07 10.23
N GLU A 46 14.05 9.29 10.41
CA GLU A 46 12.99 9.55 11.37
C GLU A 46 11.66 8.94 10.89
N ASP A 47 10.91 8.40 11.84
CA ASP A 47 9.61 7.80 11.54
C ASP A 47 8.62 8.82 10.94
N SER A 48 8.74 10.10 11.32
CA SER A 48 7.95 11.20 10.77
C SER A 48 8.16 11.38 9.27
N ASP A 49 9.40 11.41 8.80
CA ASP A 49 9.72 11.54 7.37
C ASP A 49 9.21 10.35 6.55
N LYS A 50 9.32 9.17 7.13
CA LYS A 50 8.82 7.94 6.52
C LYS A 50 7.30 7.93 6.41
N ILE A 51 6.62 8.33 7.48
CA ILE A 51 5.15 8.43 7.52
C ILE A 51 4.68 9.45 6.49
N GLU A 52 5.31 10.62 6.43
CA GLU A 52 4.95 11.69 5.49
C GLU A 52 5.07 11.21 4.02
N ALA A 53 6.17 10.55 3.66
CA ALA A 53 6.37 10.04 2.31
C ALA A 53 5.36 8.94 1.93
N LEU A 54 5.03 8.04 2.87
CA LEU A 54 4.05 6.97 2.66
C LEU A 54 2.62 7.52 2.59
N ASP A 55 2.28 8.50 3.44
CA ASP A 55 0.98 9.19 3.41
C ASP A 55 0.80 9.99 2.10
N ALA A 56 1.87 10.57 1.56
CA ALA A 56 1.87 11.24 0.26
C ALA A 56 1.68 10.25 -0.92
N GLY A 57 1.81 8.96 -0.68
CA GLY A 57 1.53 7.91 -1.65
C GLY A 57 2.73 7.11 -2.14
N ALA A 58 3.88 7.15 -1.47
CA ALA A 58 4.97 6.22 -1.74
C ALA A 58 4.56 4.78 -1.41
N ASP A 59 5.04 3.81 -2.18
CA ASP A 59 4.74 2.38 -1.98
C ASP A 59 5.72 1.70 -1.04
N ASP A 60 6.94 2.22 -0.96
CA ASP A 60 7.98 1.71 -0.07
C ASP A 60 9.01 2.78 0.26
N TYR A 61 9.76 2.58 1.34
CA TYR A 61 10.76 3.51 1.83
C TYR A 61 12.03 2.76 2.24
N LEU A 62 13.17 3.17 1.68
CA LEU A 62 14.48 2.59 1.92
C LEU A 62 15.43 3.64 2.53
N THR A 63 15.92 3.39 3.73
CA THR A 63 16.82 4.30 4.44
C THR A 63 18.28 4.05 4.06
N LYS A 64 19.02 5.09 3.75
CA LYS A 64 20.49 5.04 3.53
C LYS A 64 21.22 4.94 4.89
N PRO A 65 22.30 4.13 5.02
CA PRO A 65 22.84 3.24 4.01
C PRO A 65 22.05 1.95 3.86
N PHE A 66 21.87 1.46 2.63
CA PHE A 66 21.23 0.19 2.32
C PHE A 66 22.14 -0.70 1.49
N SER A 67 21.92 -2.01 1.51
CA SER A 67 22.63 -2.94 0.63
C SER A 67 21.99 -2.99 -0.76
N VAL A 68 22.82 -3.30 -1.76
CA VAL A 68 22.30 -3.51 -3.13
C VAL A 68 21.31 -4.67 -3.16
N GLU A 69 21.55 -5.71 -2.39
CA GLU A 69 20.66 -6.87 -2.25
C GLU A 69 19.29 -6.48 -1.71
N GLU A 70 19.23 -5.57 -0.74
CA GLU A 70 17.97 -5.06 -0.19
C GLU A 70 17.18 -4.30 -1.24
N LEU A 71 17.82 -3.36 -1.95
CA LEU A 71 17.17 -2.63 -3.05
C LEU A 71 16.67 -3.58 -4.13
N LEU A 72 17.49 -4.53 -4.57
CA LEU A 72 17.10 -5.52 -5.57
C LEU A 72 15.95 -6.43 -5.10
N ALA A 73 15.93 -6.78 -3.81
CA ALA A 73 14.82 -7.55 -3.24
C ALA A 73 13.51 -6.76 -3.30
N ARG A 74 13.50 -5.48 -2.94
CA ARG A 74 12.32 -4.59 -3.01
C ARG A 74 11.85 -4.38 -4.45
N LEU A 75 12.77 -4.16 -5.39
CA LEU A 75 12.46 -4.05 -6.83
C LEU A 75 11.83 -5.35 -7.38
N ARG A 76 12.37 -6.51 -7.04
CA ARG A 76 11.79 -7.81 -7.45
C ARG A 76 10.40 -8.02 -6.88
N VAL A 77 10.16 -7.64 -5.64
CA VAL A 77 8.84 -7.71 -5.02
C VAL A 77 7.86 -6.81 -5.77
N THR A 78 8.24 -5.57 -6.04
CA THR A 78 7.41 -4.60 -6.77
C THR A 78 7.12 -5.09 -8.20
N GLN A 79 8.13 -5.57 -8.92
CA GLN A 79 7.97 -6.12 -10.28
C GLN A 79 7.06 -7.36 -10.32
N ARG A 80 7.22 -8.28 -9.36
CA ARG A 80 6.34 -9.45 -9.24
C ARG A 80 4.89 -9.04 -9.00
N ARG A 81 4.65 -7.96 -8.24
CA ARG A 81 3.31 -7.41 -8.00
C ARG A 81 2.68 -6.90 -9.29
N LEU A 82 3.44 -6.12 -10.08
CA LEU A 82 2.96 -5.64 -11.38
C LEU A 82 2.58 -6.80 -12.30
N SER A 83 3.41 -7.85 -12.34
CA SER A 83 3.15 -9.06 -13.14
C SER A 83 1.93 -9.84 -12.62
N GLN A 84 1.74 -9.94 -11.31
CA GLN A 84 0.59 -10.63 -10.73
C GLN A 84 -0.72 -9.86 -10.97
N MET A 85 -0.71 -8.53 -10.90
CA MET A 85 -1.88 -7.72 -11.26
C MET A 85 -2.32 -7.95 -12.72
N GLN A 86 -1.38 -8.27 -13.61
CA GLN A 86 -1.66 -8.61 -15.01
C GLN A 86 -2.11 -10.07 -15.18
N ALA A 87 -1.68 -11.00 -14.32
CA ALA A 87 -1.95 -12.43 -14.44
C ALA A 87 -3.19 -12.91 -13.66
N GLU A 88 -3.58 -12.25 -12.59
CA GLU A 88 -4.74 -12.61 -11.74
C GLU A 88 -6.10 -12.20 -12.36
N ASN A 89 -6.12 -11.72 -13.60
CA ASN A 89 -7.34 -11.49 -14.40
C ASN A 89 -8.08 -12.78 -14.79
N GLY A 90 -7.69 -13.92 -14.25
CA GLY A 90 -8.29 -15.23 -14.53
C GLY A 90 -8.74 -15.97 -13.26
N VAL A 91 -10.06 -16.00 -13.01
CA VAL A 91 -10.76 -16.94 -12.11
C VAL A 91 -10.78 -16.57 -10.62
N GLN A 92 -11.39 -15.45 -10.30
CA GLN A 92 -12.15 -15.26 -9.03
C GLN A 92 -13.39 -14.43 -9.36
N SER A 93 -14.44 -14.48 -8.56
CA SER A 93 -15.64 -13.68 -8.81
C SER A 93 -15.23 -12.26 -9.17
N ALA A 94 -15.61 -11.82 -10.37
CA ALA A 94 -15.09 -10.58 -10.96
C ALA A 94 -15.35 -9.33 -10.10
N VAL A 95 -16.23 -9.45 -9.11
CA VAL A 95 -16.69 -8.35 -8.25
C VAL A 95 -16.86 -8.84 -6.82
N PHE A 96 -16.40 -8.05 -5.86
CA PHE A 96 -16.69 -8.20 -4.44
C PHE A 96 -17.60 -7.05 -4.02
N GLU A 97 -18.67 -7.36 -3.29
CA GLU A 97 -19.60 -6.36 -2.74
C GLU A 97 -19.80 -6.59 -1.25
N ASN A 98 -19.72 -5.52 -0.48
CA ASN A 98 -20.01 -5.51 0.95
C ASN A 98 -20.58 -4.14 1.35
N GLY A 99 -21.91 -4.06 1.51
CA GLY A 99 -22.58 -2.80 1.74
C GLY A 99 -22.38 -1.83 0.57
N ALA A 100 -21.87 -0.64 0.85
CA ALA A 100 -21.57 0.37 -0.15
C ALA A 100 -20.23 0.15 -0.89
N LEU A 101 -19.38 -0.74 -0.37
CA LEU A 101 -18.08 -1.05 -0.98
C LEU A 101 -18.22 -2.08 -2.09
N ARG A 102 -17.75 -1.73 -3.29
CA ARG A 102 -17.66 -2.61 -4.45
C ARG A 102 -16.23 -2.61 -4.99
N ILE A 103 -15.69 -3.79 -5.25
CA ILE A 103 -14.35 -3.97 -5.83
C ILE A 103 -14.47 -4.76 -7.11
N GLU A 104 -14.02 -4.20 -8.21
CA GLU A 104 -13.96 -4.85 -9.51
C GLU A 104 -12.52 -5.31 -9.75
N TYR A 105 -12.22 -6.57 -9.42
CA TYR A 105 -10.86 -7.09 -9.51
C TYR A 105 -10.29 -7.06 -10.94
N ALA A 106 -11.12 -7.37 -11.94
CA ALA A 106 -10.70 -7.37 -13.33
C ALA A 106 -10.41 -5.96 -13.87
N ALA A 107 -11.12 -4.95 -13.39
CA ALA A 107 -10.92 -3.56 -13.76
C ALA A 107 -9.82 -2.87 -12.94
N GLY A 108 -9.43 -3.47 -11.79
CA GLY A 108 -8.47 -2.85 -10.86
C GLY A 108 -9.03 -1.63 -10.13
N CYS A 109 -10.37 -1.52 -10.04
CA CYS A 109 -11.07 -0.37 -9.46
C CYS A 109 -11.85 -0.76 -8.20
N ALA A 110 -12.02 0.20 -7.31
CA ALA A 110 -12.89 0.06 -6.15
C ALA A 110 -13.80 1.29 -6.03
N TYR A 111 -15.02 1.07 -5.58
CA TYR A 111 -16.06 2.09 -5.46
C TYR A 111 -16.65 2.06 -4.06
N LEU A 112 -17.00 3.23 -3.55
CA LEU A 112 -17.74 3.39 -2.29
C LEU A 112 -18.94 4.30 -2.59
N ASP A 113 -20.16 3.84 -2.27
CA ASP A 113 -21.42 4.54 -2.61
C ASP A 113 -21.55 4.88 -4.11
N GLY A 114 -20.94 4.08 -4.99
CA GLY A 114 -20.92 4.29 -6.43
C GLY A 114 -19.87 5.29 -6.92
N GLU A 115 -19.12 5.93 -6.03
CA GLU A 115 -17.99 6.79 -6.37
C GLU A 115 -16.68 5.99 -6.39
N GLU A 116 -15.85 6.22 -7.41
CA GLU A 116 -14.55 5.55 -7.51
C GLU A 116 -13.60 6.01 -6.40
N LEU A 117 -13.00 5.04 -5.71
CA LEU A 117 -11.98 5.29 -4.70
C LEU A 117 -10.61 5.45 -5.37
N HIS A 118 -10.00 6.62 -5.20
CA HIS A 118 -8.62 6.83 -5.62
C HIS A 118 -7.65 6.18 -4.63
N LEU A 119 -7.23 4.95 -4.97
CA LEU A 119 -6.30 4.15 -4.17
C LEU A 119 -4.93 4.10 -4.84
N THR A 120 -3.87 4.16 -4.04
CA THR A 120 -2.53 3.83 -4.52
C THR A 120 -2.45 2.31 -4.79
N PRO A 121 -1.47 1.83 -5.60
CA PRO A 121 -1.34 0.40 -5.88
C PRO A 121 -1.26 -0.48 -4.64
N ILE A 122 -0.59 0.01 -3.58
CA ILE A 122 -0.46 -0.74 -2.32
C ILE A 122 -1.77 -0.77 -1.53
N GLU A 123 -2.50 0.36 -1.48
CA GLU A 123 -3.81 0.44 -0.83
C GLU A 123 -4.82 -0.46 -1.52
N TYR A 124 -4.85 -0.46 -2.86
CA TYR A 124 -5.70 -1.34 -3.64
C TYR A 124 -5.38 -2.81 -3.36
N LYS A 125 -4.10 -3.18 -3.38
CA LYS A 125 -3.66 -4.54 -3.08
C LYS A 125 -4.02 -4.96 -1.65
N LEU A 126 -3.87 -4.06 -0.69
CA LEU A 126 -4.26 -4.29 0.69
C LEU A 126 -5.78 -4.50 0.80
N LEU A 127 -6.57 -3.68 0.12
CA LEU A 127 -8.02 -3.82 0.05
C LEU A 127 -8.45 -5.16 -0.57
N CYS A 128 -7.82 -5.57 -1.67
CA CYS A 128 -8.05 -6.88 -2.29
C CYS A 128 -7.69 -8.04 -1.35
N LEU A 129 -6.56 -7.96 -0.65
CA LEU A 129 -6.16 -8.99 0.31
C LEU A 129 -7.17 -9.13 1.45
N LEU A 130 -7.67 -8.00 1.97
CA LEU A 130 -8.68 -7.98 3.02
C LEU A 130 -10.02 -8.52 2.54
N SER A 131 -10.49 -8.11 1.37
CA SER A 131 -11.77 -8.56 0.81
C SER A 131 -11.79 -10.05 0.47
N GLN A 132 -10.69 -10.59 -0.04
CA GLN A 132 -10.52 -12.04 -0.29
C GLN A 132 -10.51 -12.88 1.01
N ASN A 133 -10.22 -12.25 2.12
CA ASN A 133 -10.21 -12.86 3.45
C ASN A 133 -11.29 -12.24 4.36
N ALA A 134 -12.37 -11.74 3.80
CA ALA A 134 -13.47 -11.16 4.58
C ALA A 134 -13.97 -12.14 5.64
N GLY A 135 -14.19 -11.65 6.85
CA GLY A 135 -14.60 -12.45 8.01
C GLY A 135 -13.47 -13.23 8.71
N LYS A 136 -12.22 -13.11 8.24
CA LYS A 136 -11.05 -13.74 8.86
C LYS A 136 -10.15 -12.69 9.52
N VAL A 137 -9.52 -13.08 10.63
CA VAL A 137 -8.48 -12.26 11.26
C VAL A 137 -7.15 -12.53 10.56
N LEU A 138 -6.52 -11.47 10.06
CA LEU A 138 -5.21 -11.54 9.43
C LEU A 138 -4.16 -10.95 10.36
N THR A 139 -3.03 -11.65 10.52
CA THR A 139 -1.90 -11.15 11.32
C THR A 139 -1.10 -10.12 10.51
N HIS A 140 -0.41 -9.19 11.18
CA HIS A 140 0.49 -8.24 10.54
C HIS A 140 1.55 -8.95 9.70
N THR A 141 2.16 -10.01 10.25
CA THR A 141 3.17 -10.82 9.55
C THR A 141 2.61 -11.44 8.26
N PHE A 142 1.38 -11.96 8.29
CA PHE A 142 0.74 -12.50 7.09
C PHE A 142 0.53 -11.41 6.03
N ILE A 143 0.01 -10.25 6.44
CA ILE A 143 -0.26 -9.13 5.54
C ILE A 143 1.05 -8.60 4.95
N THR A 144 2.07 -8.32 5.79
CA THR A 144 3.37 -7.80 5.31
C THR A 144 4.05 -8.78 4.37
N GLN A 145 4.01 -10.07 4.67
CA GLN A 145 4.57 -11.09 3.78
C GLN A 145 3.84 -11.17 2.44
N LYS A 146 2.52 -11.01 2.41
CA LYS A 146 1.73 -11.00 1.17
C LYS A 146 1.93 -9.71 0.38
N ILE A 147 2.03 -8.57 1.06
CA ILE A 147 2.16 -7.26 0.43
C ILE A 147 3.61 -6.99 0.01
N TRP A 148 4.60 -7.22 0.85
CA TRP A 148 6.01 -6.88 0.59
C TRP A 148 6.92 -8.09 0.38
N GLY A 149 6.47 -9.30 0.68
CA GLY A 149 7.27 -10.53 0.59
C GLY A 149 8.26 -10.67 1.75
N SER A 150 8.16 -9.84 2.75
CA SER A 150 8.98 -9.80 3.96
C SER A 150 8.14 -9.48 5.18
N SER A 151 8.67 -9.68 6.37
CA SER A 151 7.99 -9.35 7.63
C SER A 151 8.95 -8.60 8.57
N TRP A 152 9.69 -7.64 8.04
CA TRP A 152 10.60 -6.83 8.83
C TRP A 152 9.84 -5.80 9.67
N GLU A 153 10.45 -5.32 10.74
CA GLU A 153 9.82 -4.33 11.64
C GLU A 153 9.40 -3.06 10.90
N ASN A 154 10.20 -2.63 9.93
CA ASN A 154 9.91 -1.49 9.07
C ASN A 154 8.64 -1.69 8.23
N ASP A 155 8.35 -2.92 7.81
CA ASP A 155 7.15 -3.23 7.02
C ASP A 155 5.88 -3.14 7.87
N ILE A 156 5.97 -3.48 9.16
CA ILE A 156 4.86 -3.36 10.10
C ILE A 156 4.52 -1.87 10.33
N ALA A 157 5.52 -1.01 10.46
CA ALA A 157 5.30 0.43 10.59
C ALA A 157 4.61 0.99 9.34
N SER A 158 5.09 0.62 8.14
CA SER A 158 4.49 0.99 6.86
C SER A 158 3.05 0.48 6.74
N LEU A 159 2.79 -0.77 7.15
CA LEU A 159 1.43 -1.34 7.15
C LEU A 159 0.46 -0.51 7.98
N ARG A 160 0.88 -0.03 9.16
CA ARG A 160 0.03 0.80 10.02
C ARG A 160 -0.40 2.09 9.33
N VAL A 161 0.51 2.72 8.61
CA VAL A 161 0.22 3.94 7.82
C VAL A 161 -0.79 3.63 6.73
N PHE A 162 -0.54 2.64 5.89
CA PHE A 162 -1.46 2.27 4.80
C PHE A 162 -2.84 1.84 5.32
N MET A 163 -2.89 1.13 6.44
CA MET A 163 -4.17 0.76 7.07
C MET A 163 -4.94 1.97 7.56
N ALA A 164 -4.26 2.96 8.13
CA ALA A 164 -4.89 4.21 8.58
C ALA A 164 -5.43 5.02 7.39
N THR A 165 -4.63 5.15 6.33
CA THR A 165 -5.01 5.89 5.11
C THR A 165 -6.17 5.19 4.39
N LEU A 166 -6.12 3.88 4.27
CA LEU A 166 -7.20 3.09 3.66
C LEU A 166 -8.51 3.23 4.45
N ARG A 167 -8.46 3.18 5.79
CA ARG A 167 -9.64 3.43 6.62
C ARG A 167 -10.25 4.80 6.37
N LYS A 168 -9.44 5.86 6.36
CA LYS A 168 -9.93 7.22 6.08
C LYS A 168 -10.67 7.30 4.75
N LYS A 169 -10.21 6.55 3.73
CA LYS A 169 -10.85 6.53 2.41
C LYS A 169 -12.16 5.74 2.41
N LEU A 170 -12.25 4.66 3.19
CA LEU A 170 -13.44 3.82 3.31
C LEU A 170 -14.51 4.38 4.27
N GLU A 171 -14.10 5.16 5.27
CA GLU A 171 -14.97 5.69 6.32
C GLU A 171 -15.32 7.19 6.09
N LYS A 172 -15.28 7.66 4.85
CA LYS A 172 -15.40 9.08 4.45
C LYS A 172 -16.70 9.75 4.89
N ASN A 173 -17.77 9.02 5.13
CA ASN A 173 -19.12 9.57 5.30
C ASN A 173 -19.68 9.52 6.72
N GLY A 174 -18.84 9.25 7.74
CA GLY A 174 -19.34 9.26 9.14
C GLY A 174 -20.39 8.18 9.44
N GLU A 175 -20.64 7.26 8.51
CA GLU A 175 -21.54 6.14 8.71
C GLU A 175 -20.84 5.06 9.55
N GLN A 176 -21.60 4.41 10.42
CA GLN A 176 -21.14 3.42 11.41
C GLN A 176 -20.60 2.12 10.80
N THR A 177 -20.39 2.04 9.50
CA THR A 177 -19.93 0.82 8.82
C THR A 177 -18.41 0.74 8.89
N GLN A 178 -17.90 -0.01 9.83
CA GLN A 178 -16.48 -0.34 9.92
C GLN A 178 -16.14 -1.49 8.97
N TYR A 179 -15.57 -1.19 7.81
CA TYR A 179 -15.09 -2.21 6.87
C TYR A 179 -13.84 -2.94 7.39
N ILE A 180 -12.98 -2.23 8.13
CA ILE A 180 -11.72 -2.76 8.63
C ILE A 180 -11.69 -2.64 10.16
N GLN A 181 -11.72 -3.76 10.85
CA GLN A 181 -11.59 -3.82 12.30
C GLN A 181 -10.16 -4.19 12.69
N THR A 182 -9.64 -3.56 13.75
CA THR A 182 -8.38 -3.97 14.37
C THR A 182 -8.70 -4.79 15.62
N HIS A 183 -8.29 -6.04 15.61
CA HIS A 183 -8.27 -6.86 16.82
C HIS A 183 -6.90 -6.65 17.48
N ILE A 184 -6.90 -6.05 18.66
CA ILE A 184 -5.71 -5.99 19.51
C ILE A 184 -5.42 -7.44 19.88
N GLU A 185 -4.19 -7.91 19.64
CA GLU A 185 -3.77 -9.23 20.11
C GLU A 185 -4.12 -9.34 21.58
N ILE A 186 -4.96 -10.32 21.91
CA ILE A 186 -5.07 -10.82 23.26
C ILE A 186 -3.76 -11.57 23.50
N GLY A 187 -2.75 -10.81 23.93
CA GLY A 187 -1.52 -11.39 24.39
C GLY A 187 -1.84 -12.32 25.55
N ARG A 188 -1.65 -13.64 25.33
CA ARG A 188 -1.78 -14.69 26.31
C ARG A 188 -3.14 -14.78 27.01
N ALA A 189 -4.09 -15.41 26.36
CA ALA A 189 -5.00 -16.23 27.11
C ALA A 189 -4.15 -17.38 27.70
N SER A 190 -3.75 -17.26 28.97
CA SER A 190 -3.31 -18.37 29.74
C SER A 190 -4.45 -19.39 29.74
N CYS A 191 -4.22 -20.56 29.20
CA CYS A 191 -4.98 -21.75 29.59
C CYS A 191 -4.83 -21.89 31.10
N SER A 192 -5.87 -21.68 31.84
CA SER A 192 -6.03 -22.21 33.16
C SER A 192 -7.35 -22.94 33.18
N GLU A 193 -7.17 -24.26 33.27
CA GLU A 193 -8.08 -25.29 33.78
C GLU A 193 -9.58 -25.11 33.54
#